data_059de29e550ab6f0d5f8b24d8bcaa4e2
#
_entry.id   059de29e550ab6f0d5f8b24d8bcaa4e2
#
_cell.length_a   1.000
_cell.length_b   1.000
_cell.length_c   1.000
_cell.angle_alpha   90.00
_cell.angle_beta   90.00
_cell.angle_gamma   90.00
#
_symmetry.space_group_name_H-M   'P 1'
#
loop_
_entity.id
_entity.type
_entity.pdbx_description
1 polymer ?
#
loop_
_entity_poly.entity_id
_entity_poly.type
_entity_poly.pdbx_seq_one_letter_code
_entity_poly.pdbx_strand_id
1 'polypeptide(L)'
;MIQHLQEGTRDVVRVMEDSQEKTSQSVVQAANAAQALKSITDAVSVINNMNTQIASAAEEQSAVAEDINRNVSNIGQVANELATGAGESSAASAELTTLAEQQLRLVSQFRI
;
A
#
# COMPACT_ATOMS: atom_id res chain seq x y z
N MET A 1 74.32 -25.99 -22.72
CA MET A 1 73.15 -26.91 -22.62
C MET A 1 72.54 -26.94 -21.21
N ILE A 2 73.32 -27.18 -20.21
CA ILE A 2 72.87 -27.26 -18.80
C ILE A 2 72.26 -25.92 -18.32
N GLN A 3 72.81 -24.78 -18.71
CA GLN A 3 72.27 -23.46 -18.37
C GLN A 3 70.89 -23.21 -18.95
N HIS A 4 70.64 -23.57 -20.21
CA HIS A 4 69.33 -23.47 -20.84
C HIS A 4 68.26 -24.34 -20.19
N LEU A 5 68.62 -25.53 -19.73
CA LEU A 5 67.77 -26.41 -18.97
C LEU A 5 67.43 -25.85 -17.59
N GLN A 6 68.37 -25.24 -16.92
CA GLN A 6 68.19 -24.60 -15.61
C GLN A 6 67.32 -23.35 -15.72
N GLU A 7 67.51 -22.51 -16.73
CA GLU A 7 66.66 -21.34 -17.01
C GLU A 7 65.21 -21.74 -17.35
N GLY A 8 65.07 -22.75 -18.23
CA GLY A 8 63.76 -23.30 -18.55
C GLY A 8 63.01 -23.85 -17.36
N THR A 9 63.74 -24.58 -16.47
CA THR A 9 63.17 -25.13 -15.25
C THR A 9 62.71 -23.99 -14.28
N ARG A 10 63.51 -22.95 -14.13
CA ARG A 10 63.14 -21.76 -13.31
C ARG A 10 61.94 -21.04 -13.86
N ASP A 11 61.85 -20.90 -15.18
CA ASP A 11 60.69 -20.26 -15.84
C ASP A 11 59.41 -21.09 -15.64
N VAL A 12 59.49 -22.39 -15.75
CA VAL A 12 58.35 -23.30 -15.47
C VAL A 12 57.92 -23.18 -14.01
N VAL A 13 58.84 -23.19 -13.05
CA VAL A 13 58.51 -23.03 -11.63
C VAL A 13 57.81 -21.68 -11.39
N ARG A 14 58.33 -20.60 -11.97
CA ARG A 14 57.74 -19.27 -11.85
C ARG A 14 56.30 -19.24 -12.42
N VAL A 15 56.10 -19.82 -13.60
CA VAL A 15 54.77 -19.91 -14.22
C VAL A 15 53.82 -20.75 -13.37
N MET A 16 54.29 -21.83 -12.76
CA MET A 16 53.48 -22.63 -11.86
C MET A 16 53.11 -21.88 -10.57
N GLU A 17 54.02 -21.11 -10.00
CA GLU A 17 53.74 -20.26 -8.81
C GLU A 17 52.72 -19.19 -9.16
N ASP A 18 52.89 -18.47 -10.30
CA ASP A 18 51.92 -17.50 -10.80
C ASP A 18 50.53 -18.11 -11.02
N SER A 19 50.50 -19.31 -11.64
CA SER A 19 49.25 -20.03 -11.87
C SER A 19 48.58 -20.42 -10.57
N GLN A 20 49.35 -20.83 -9.58
CA GLN A 20 48.82 -21.22 -8.26
C GLN A 20 48.26 -20.02 -7.53
N GLU A 21 48.91 -18.87 -7.60
CA GLU A 21 48.42 -17.61 -7.05
C GLU A 21 47.12 -17.17 -7.72
N LYS A 22 47.08 -17.18 -9.07
CA LYS A 22 45.86 -16.84 -9.84
C LYS A 22 44.70 -17.79 -9.55
N THR A 23 44.97 -19.07 -9.38
CA THR A 23 43.97 -20.07 -8.99
C THR A 23 43.42 -19.78 -7.59
N SER A 24 44.30 -19.47 -6.65
CA SER A 24 43.89 -19.08 -5.29
C SER A 24 43.01 -17.82 -5.28
N GLN A 25 43.39 -16.79 -6.04
CA GLN A 25 42.59 -15.57 -6.22
C GLN A 25 41.23 -15.87 -6.85
N SER A 26 41.17 -16.75 -7.86
CA SER A 26 39.92 -17.16 -8.50
C SER A 26 38.99 -17.88 -7.55
N VAL A 27 39.52 -18.72 -6.67
CA VAL A 27 38.75 -19.40 -5.60
C VAL A 27 38.15 -18.39 -4.64
N VAL A 28 38.90 -17.39 -4.22
CA VAL A 28 38.43 -16.31 -3.33
C VAL A 28 37.34 -15.50 -4.03
N GLN A 29 37.50 -15.14 -5.30
CA GLN A 29 36.51 -14.41 -6.09
C GLN A 29 35.23 -15.24 -6.25
N ALA A 30 35.33 -16.53 -6.52
CA ALA A 30 34.20 -17.43 -6.60
C ALA A 30 33.43 -17.51 -5.26
N ALA A 31 34.16 -17.60 -4.14
CA ALA A 31 33.57 -17.59 -2.81
C ALA A 31 32.81 -16.27 -2.53
N ASN A 32 33.39 -15.13 -2.92
CA ASN A 32 32.78 -13.81 -2.78
C ASN A 32 31.53 -13.69 -3.66
N ALA A 33 31.57 -14.19 -4.89
CA ALA A 33 30.41 -14.23 -5.78
C ALA A 33 29.28 -15.10 -5.21
N ALA A 34 29.62 -16.26 -4.66
CA ALA A 34 28.65 -17.15 -4.01
C ALA A 34 27.99 -16.46 -2.80
N GLN A 35 28.75 -15.73 -2.01
CA GLN A 35 28.23 -14.97 -0.86
C GLN A 35 27.31 -13.84 -1.33
N ALA A 36 27.67 -13.13 -2.39
CA ALA A 36 26.82 -12.08 -2.99
C ALA A 36 25.50 -12.66 -3.51
N LEU A 37 25.56 -13.81 -4.20
CA LEU A 37 24.37 -14.51 -4.67
C LEU A 37 23.47 -14.96 -3.52
N LYS A 38 24.05 -15.44 -2.42
CA LYS A 38 23.30 -15.79 -1.22
C LYS A 38 22.57 -14.57 -0.65
N SER A 39 23.24 -13.43 -0.55
CA SER A 39 22.64 -12.19 -0.08
C SER A 39 21.47 -11.73 -0.98
N ILE A 40 21.61 -11.89 -2.29
CA ILE A 40 20.54 -11.60 -3.26
C ILE A 40 19.36 -12.55 -3.05
N THR A 41 19.61 -13.84 -2.87
CA THR A 41 18.56 -14.83 -2.62
C THR A 41 17.80 -14.53 -1.33
N ASP A 42 18.52 -14.16 -0.27
CA ASP A 42 17.90 -13.77 1.00
C ASP A 42 17.04 -12.50 0.83
N ALA A 43 17.54 -11.51 0.09
CA ALA A 43 16.78 -10.30 -0.22
C ALA A 43 15.52 -10.59 -1.05
N VAL A 44 15.60 -11.47 -2.04
CA VAL A 44 14.44 -11.90 -2.84
C VAL A 44 13.40 -12.61 -1.97
N SER A 45 13.85 -13.42 -1.01
CA SER A 45 12.96 -14.08 -0.04
C SER A 45 12.19 -13.06 0.81
N VAL A 46 12.88 -12.01 1.27
CA VAL A 46 12.24 -10.90 2.00
C VAL A 46 11.21 -10.18 1.12
N ILE A 47 11.57 -9.89 -0.15
CA ILE A 47 10.65 -9.26 -1.11
C ILE A 47 9.41 -10.11 -1.33
N ASN A 48 9.57 -11.42 -1.46
CA ASN A 48 8.43 -12.35 -1.61
C ASN A 48 7.49 -12.29 -0.40
N ASN A 49 8.03 -12.28 0.81
CA ASN A 49 7.24 -12.14 2.03
C ASN A 49 6.50 -10.79 2.07
N MET A 50 7.19 -9.71 1.69
CA MET A 50 6.57 -8.39 1.58
C MET A 50 5.45 -8.35 0.54
N ASN A 51 5.64 -8.99 -0.61
CA ASN A 51 4.60 -9.08 -1.64
C ASN A 51 3.34 -9.80 -1.13
N THR A 52 3.51 -10.86 -0.37
CA THR A 52 2.38 -11.56 0.26
C THR A 52 1.63 -10.65 1.24
N GLN A 53 2.35 -9.87 2.05
CA GLN A 53 1.75 -8.89 2.95
C GLN A 53 1.03 -7.77 2.19
N ILE A 54 1.63 -7.28 1.10
CA ILE A 54 1.01 -6.25 0.25
C ILE A 54 -0.27 -6.78 -0.38
N ALA A 55 -0.28 -8.02 -0.87
CA ALA A 55 -1.48 -8.65 -1.42
C ALA A 55 -2.61 -8.74 -0.39
N SER A 56 -2.30 -9.18 0.84
CA SER A 56 -3.27 -9.22 1.93
C SER A 56 -3.80 -7.83 2.30
N ALA A 57 -2.91 -6.83 2.38
CA ALA A 57 -3.30 -5.46 2.65
C ALA A 57 -4.17 -4.88 1.52
N ALA A 58 -3.91 -5.22 0.27
CA ALA A 58 -4.71 -4.81 -0.88
C ALA A 58 -6.13 -5.43 -0.81
N GLU A 59 -6.26 -6.68 -0.40
CA GLU A 59 -7.56 -7.32 -0.18
C GLU A 59 -8.35 -6.63 0.93
N GLU A 60 -7.70 -6.33 2.06
CA GLU A 60 -8.32 -5.57 3.15
C GLU A 60 -8.75 -4.17 2.71
N GLN A 61 -7.91 -3.46 1.95
CA GLN A 61 -8.25 -2.14 1.41
C GLN A 61 -9.42 -2.21 0.44
N SER A 62 -9.52 -3.26 -0.35
CA SER A 62 -10.66 -3.48 -1.26
C SER A 62 -11.96 -3.65 -0.48
N ALA A 63 -11.94 -4.45 0.59
CA ALA A 63 -13.10 -4.64 1.47
C ALA A 63 -13.52 -3.33 2.15
N VAL A 64 -12.55 -2.55 2.65
CA VAL A 64 -12.82 -1.23 3.25
C VAL A 64 -13.40 -0.26 2.21
N ALA A 65 -12.92 -0.28 0.98
CA ALA A 65 -13.45 0.55 -0.10
C ALA A 65 -14.91 0.20 -0.43
N GLU A 66 -15.26 -1.09 -0.43
CA GLU A 66 -16.64 -1.54 -0.58
C GLU A 66 -17.54 -1.04 0.57
N ASP A 67 -17.07 -1.13 1.80
CA ASP A 67 -17.80 -0.63 2.97
C ASP A 67 -17.97 0.91 2.91
N ILE A 68 -16.96 1.64 2.47
CA ILE A 68 -17.04 3.09 2.24
C ILE A 68 -18.11 3.39 1.19
N ASN A 69 -18.12 2.69 0.06
CA ASN A 69 -19.14 2.88 -0.98
C ASN A 69 -20.55 2.63 -0.45
N ARG A 70 -20.74 1.59 0.35
CA ARG A 70 -22.01 1.29 0.99
C ARG A 70 -22.42 2.40 1.96
N ASN A 71 -21.49 2.90 2.76
CA ASN A 71 -21.73 4.01 3.69
C ASN A 71 -22.07 5.30 2.96
N VAL A 72 -21.37 5.63 1.86
CA VAL A 72 -21.69 6.80 1.02
C VAL A 72 -23.10 6.68 0.43
N SER A 73 -23.52 5.50 -0.01
CA SER A 73 -24.88 5.25 -0.49
C SER A 73 -25.92 5.46 0.63
N ASN A 74 -25.65 4.95 1.83
CA ASN A 74 -26.50 5.15 3.00
C ASN A 74 -26.62 6.64 3.38
N ILE A 75 -25.50 7.37 3.35
CA ILE A 75 -25.51 8.83 3.59
C ILE A 75 -26.37 9.55 2.58
N GLY A 76 -26.30 9.16 1.30
CA GLY A 76 -27.16 9.71 0.24
C GLY A 76 -28.65 9.47 0.53
N GLN A 77 -29.00 8.28 0.97
CA GLN A 77 -30.37 7.95 1.37
C GLN A 77 -30.84 8.80 2.56
N VAL A 78 -30.03 8.87 3.62
CA VAL A 78 -30.36 9.70 4.80
C VAL A 78 -30.47 11.18 4.44
N ALA A 79 -29.62 11.67 3.54
CA ALA A 79 -29.73 13.06 3.05
C ALA A 79 -31.05 13.31 2.34
N ASN A 80 -31.51 12.37 1.52
CA ASN A 80 -32.83 12.47 0.87
C ASN A 80 -33.99 12.44 1.87
N GLU A 81 -33.94 11.56 2.86
CA GLU A 81 -34.93 11.47 3.93
C GLU A 81 -34.95 12.77 4.75
N LEU A 82 -33.80 13.35 5.03
CA LEU A 82 -33.64 14.61 5.73
C LEU A 82 -34.25 15.78 4.92
N ALA A 83 -34.02 15.82 3.60
CA ALA A 83 -34.60 16.82 2.72
C ALA A 83 -36.13 16.72 2.70
N THR A 84 -36.66 15.51 2.63
CA THR A 84 -38.12 15.26 2.70
C THR A 84 -38.66 15.71 4.04
N GLY A 85 -38.04 15.32 5.16
CA GLY A 85 -38.46 15.74 6.51
C GLY A 85 -38.40 17.26 6.71
N ALA A 86 -37.39 17.92 6.15
CA ALA A 86 -37.31 19.39 6.17
C ALA A 86 -38.46 20.05 5.41
N GLY A 87 -38.82 19.48 4.24
CA GLY A 87 -39.99 19.94 3.46
C GLY A 87 -41.30 19.79 4.24
N GLU A 88 -41.51 18.62 4.86
CA GLU A 88 -42.68 18.35 5.70
C GLU A 88 -42.74 19.29 6.91
N SER A 89 -41.59 19.51 7.56
CA SER A 89 -41.49 20.43 8.69
C SER A 89 -41.81 21.89 8.28
N SER A 90 -41.36 22.32 7.12
CA SER A 90 -41.66 23.63 6.56
C SER A 90 -43.14 23.77 6.27
N ALA A 91 -43.79 22.78 5.67
CA ALA A 91 -45.23 22.75 5.42
C ALA A 91 -46.04 22.80 6.71
N ALA A 92 -45.66 22.00 7.73
CA ALA A 92 -46.31 22.02 9.03
C ALA A 92 -46.18 23.39 9.73
N SER A 93 -45.02 24.05 9.61
CA SER A 93 -44.80 25.39 10.16
C SER A 93 -45.68 26.43 9.49
N ALA A 94 -45.87 26.35 8.15
CA ALA A 94 -46.77 27.23 7.41
C ALA A 94 -48.23 27.01 7.83
N GLU A 95 -48.65 25.77 8.03
CA GLU A 95 -49.98 25.41 8.51
C GLU A 95 -50.23 25.93 9.93
N LEU A 96 -49.23 25.81 10.83
CA LEU A 96 -49.29 26.38 12.18
C LEU A 96 -49.42 27.92 12.15
N THR A 97 -48.75 28.60 11.25
CA THR A 97 -48.83 30.05 11.07
C THR A 97 -50.26 30.43 10.66
N THR A 98 -50.85 29.71 9.69
CA THR A 98 -52.24 29.93 9.24
C THR A 98 -53.23 29.71 10.37
N LEU A 99 -53.04 28.65 11.15
CA LEU A 99 -53.91 28.34 12.31
C LEU A 99 -53.82 29.42 13.39
N ALA A 100 -52.63 29.92 13.68
CA ALA A 100 -52.41 31.01 14.63
C ALA A 100 -53.13 32.31 14.18
N GLU A 101 -53.06 32.63 12.90
CA GLU A 101 -53.81 33.79 12.32
C GLU A 101 -55.31 33.61 12.43
N GLN A 102 -55.81 32.38 12.19
CA GLN A 102 -57.25 32.09 12.36
C GLN A 102 -57.68 32.24 13.81
N GLN A 103 -56.89 31.74 14.77
CA GLN A 103 -57.13 31.92 16.19
C GLN A 103 -57.15 33.40 16.58
N LEU A 104 -56.21 34.19 16.07
CA LEU A 104 -56.12 35.61 16.36
C LEU A 104 -57.37 36.34 15.85
N ARG A 105 -57.86 36.02 14.68
CA ARG A 105 -59.12 36.55 14.12
C ARG A 105 -60.33 36.15 14.98
N LEU A 106 -60.40 34.89 15.39
CA LEU A 106 -61.49 34.40 16.23
C LEU A 106 -61.53 35.13 17.57
N VAL A 107 -60.37 35.29 18.23
CA VAL A 107 -60.24 36.01 19.50
C VAL A 107 -60.63 37.51 19.33
N SER A 108 -60.28 38.13 18.20
CA SER A 108 -60.64 39.53 17.94
C SER A 108 -62.10 39.74 17.77
N GLN A 109 -62.84 38.69 17.32
CA GLN A 109 -64.32 38.76 17.20
C GLN A 109 -65.01 38.77 18.57
N PHE A 110 -64.42 38.23 19.61
CA PHE A 110 -64.90 38.21 21.00
C PHE A 110 -64.44 39.43 21.81
N ARG A 111 -63.64 40.28 21.24
CA ARG A 111 -63.14 41.50 21.93
C ARG A 111 -64.20 42.60 21.73
N ILE A 112 -64.85 42.84 22.77
CA ILE A 112 -65.79 43.99 22.85
C ILE A 112 -65.02 45.23 23.29
#